data_7b9c1336352ae7965779222c3f7a8ab0
#
_entry.id   7b9c1336352ae7965779222c3f7a8ab0
#
_cell.length_a   1.000
_cell.length_b   1.000
_cell.length_c   1.000
_cell.angle_alpha   90.00
_cell.angle_beta   90.00
_cell.angle_gamma   90.00
#
_symmetry.space_group_name_H-M   'P 1'
#
loop_
_entity.id
_entity.type
_entity.pdbx_description
1 polymer ?
#
loop_
_entity_poly.entity_id
_entity_poly.type
_entity_poly.pdbx_seq_one_letter_code
_entity_poly.pdbx_strand_id
1 'polypeptide(L)'
;MKGRLFASLLGAATLVAPLCAPAASISASYHQVAGNHWFADFVVTGEGSPSVISSFTVYFPDTSFAALVLNASPANWDSLIIQPDATLHSPGFLDSLALGSGITTGTSLGGFEVAFTYSGQGTPPALHFDINDANFQPVFSGVTVAAIPEPEVAWLMLLGLGAIAGRRIRKQAEVRQGSKA
;
A
#
# COMPACT_ATOMS: atom_id res chain seq x y z
N MET A 1 19.03 -9.00 63.80
CA MET A 1 17.90 -9.01 62.84
C MET A 1 18.45 -8.76 61.45
N LYS A 2 18.43 -9.79 60.59
CA LYS A 2 19.02 -9.72 59.22
C LYS A 2 17.90 -9.53 58.20
N GLY A 3 17.79 -8.32 57.61
CA GLY A 3 16.86 -8.03 56.52
C GLY A 3 17.40 -8.56 55.21
N ARG A 4 16.63 -9.43 54.53
CA ARG A 4 16.91 -9.93 53.16
C ARG A 4 16.22 -9.02 52.15
N LEU A 5 17.03 -8.29 51.40
CA LEU A 5 16.55 -7.60 50.18
C LEU A 5 16.38 -8.63 49.06
N PHE A 6 15.16 -8.84 48.63
CA PHE A 6 14.84 -9.55 47.38
C PHE A 6 14.86 -8.54 46.23
N ALA A 7 15.89 -8.60 45.41
CA ALA A 7 15.91 -7.89 44.13
C ALA A 7 15.16 -8.72 43.07
N SER A 8 13.99 -8.29 42.67
CA SER A 8 13.25 -8.88 41.55
C SER A 8 13.79 -8.37 40.22
N LEU A 9 14.49 -9.23 39.51
CA LEU A 9 15.00 -8.97 38.16
C LEU A 9 13.85 -9.24 37.17
N LEU A 10 13.19 -8.19 36.71
CA LEU A 10 12.15 -8.30 35.68
C LEU A 10 12.84 -8.34 34.32
N GLY A 11 13.01 -9.54 33.76
CA GLY A 11 13.58 -9.76 32.43
C GLY A 11 12.57 -9.35 31.35
N ALA A 12 12.83 -8.26 30.64
CA ALA A 12 12.09 -7.88 29.44
C ALA A 12 12.51 -8.80 28.30
N ALA A 13 11.67 -9.79 27.97
CA ALA A 13 11.81 -10.60 26.76
C ALA A 13 11.34 -9.75 25.56
N THR A 14 12.27 -9.18 24.80
CA THR A 14 11.97 -8.57 23.51
C THR A 14 11.66 -9.67 22.50
N LEU A 15 10.38 -9.84 22.13
CA LEU A 15 9.98 -10.63 20.98
C LEU A 15 10.46 -9.92 19.71
N VAL A 16 11.57 -10.37 19.15
CA VAL A 16 11.98 -10.01 17.79
C VAL A 16 11.16 -10.87 16.84
N ALA A 17 10.03 -10.34 16.36
CA ALA A 17 9.32 -10.94 15.23
C ALA A 17 10.21 -10.78 13.97
N PRO A 18 10.41 -11.83 13.16
CA PRO A 18 11.08 -11.68 11.89
C PRO A 18 10.22 -10.79 11.00
N LEU A 19 10.70 -9.59 10.70
CA LEU A 19 10.16 -8.73 9.65
C LEU A 19 10.56 -9.40 8.32
N CYS A 20 9.69 -10.25 7.77
CA CYS A 20 9.76 -10.55 6.35
C CYS A 20 9.47 -9.24 5.62
N ALA A 21 10.51 -8.55 5.16
CA ALA A 21 10.34 -7.43 4.26
C ALA A 21 9.72 -7.96 2.96
N PRO A 22 8.55 -7.46 2.51
CA PRO A 22 8.02 -7.82 1.21
C PRO A 22 9.03 -7.41 0.13
N ALA A 23 9.09 -8.19 -0.95
CA ALA A 23 10.04 -7.92 -2.05
C ALA A 23 9.58 -6.75 -2.91
N ALA A 24 8.27 -6.58 -3.06
CA ALA A 24 7.60 -5.50 -3.78
C ALA A 24 6.14 -5.44 -3.34
N SER A 25 5.49 -4.30 -3.47
CA SER A 25 4.05 -4.18 -3.29
C SER A 25 3.41 -3.36 -4.40
N ILE A 26 2.17 -3.70 -4.73
CA ILE A 26 1.31 -2.89 -5.59
C ILE A 26 0.07 -2.54 -4.80
N SER A 27 -0.17 -1.26 -4.58
CA SER A 27 -1.42 -0.78 -4.00
C SER A 27 -2.40 -0.40 -5.11
N ALA A 28 -3.69 -0.67 -4.89
CA ALA A 28 -4.77 -0.34 -5.80
C ALA A 28 -5.81 0.55 -5.10
N SER A 29 -6.14 1.68 -5.72
CA SER A 29 -7.27 2.52 -5.35
C SER A 29 -8.38 2.36 -6.39
N TYR A 30 -9.59 2.07 -5.94
CA TYR A 30 -10.74 1.88 -6.83
C TYR A 30 -11.71 3.06 -6.75
N HIS A 31 -12.09 3.59 -7.91
CA HIS A 31 -13.06 4.68 -8.03
C HIS A 31 -14.22 4.26 -8.93
N GLN A 32 -15.43 4.22 -8.37
CA GLN A 32 -16.64 3.97 -9.15
C GLN A 32 -17.11 5.26 -9.82
N VAL A 33 -17.30 5.20 -11.13
CA VAL A 33 -17.75 6.35 -11.91
C VAL A 33 -19.27 6.35 -12.07
N ALA A 34 -19.84 5.25 -12.60
CA ALA A 34 -21.27 5.08 -12.74
C ALA A 34 -21.60 3.59 -12.96
N GLY A 35 -22.68 3.11 -12.34
CA GLY A 35 -23.13 1.72 -12.52
C GLY A 35 -22.02 0.73 -12.16
N ASN A 36 -21.59 -0.06 -13.14
CA ASN A 36 -20.53 -1.05 -12.99
C ASN A 36 -19.19 -0.61 -13.61
N HIS A 37 -19.05 0.67 -13.96
CA HIS A 37 -17.82 1.23 -14.51
C HIS A 37 -16.91 1.77 -13.39
N TRP A 38 -15.66 1.34 -13.40
CA TRP A 38 -14.66 1.63 -12.38
C TRP A 38 -13.32 2.05 -13.00
N PHE A 39 -12.53 2.76 -12.21
CA PHE A 39 -11.10 2.94 -12.43
C PHE A 39 -10.32 2.28 -11.29
N ALA A 40 -9.16 1.72 -11.63
CA ALA A 40 -8.13 1.34 -10.68
C ALA A 40 -6.88 2.16 -10.93
N ASP A 41 -6.39 2.85 -9.89
CA ASP A 41 -5.09 3.49 -9.87
C ASP A 41 -4.12 2.60 -9.12
N PHE A 42 -3.01 2.26 -9.76
CA PHE A 42 -1.96 1.43 -9.18
C PHE A 42 -0.73 2.26 -8.81
N VAL A 43 -0.18 1.98 -7.62
CA VAL A 43 1.13 2.46 -7.17
C VAL A 43 2.01 1.27 -6.88
N VAL A 44 3.14 1.19 -7.57
CA VAL A 44 4.13 0.11 -7.42
C VAL A 44 5.26 0.60 -6.54
N THR A 45 5.63 -0.17 -5.54
CA THR A 45 6.69 0.15 -4.57
C THR A 45 7.75 -0.94 -4.56
N GLY A 46 9.01 -0.56 -4.70
CA GLY A 46 10.16 -1.45 -4.55
C GLY A 46 10.55 -1.57 -3.08
N GLU A 47 10.50 -2.80 -2.52
CA GLU A 47 10.74 -3.01 -1.09
C GLU A 47 11.96 -3.90 -0.78
N GLY A 48 12.66 -4.40 -1.81
CA GLY A 48 13.87 -5.18 -1.57
C GLY A 48 14.35 -6.04 -2.74
N SER A 49 13.70 -7.14 -3.03
CA SER A 49 14.07 -8.05 -4.12
C SER A 49 12.89 -8.22 -5.10
N PRO A 50 13.07 -7.94 -6.40
CA PRO A 50 14.31 -7.46 -7.02
C PRO A 50 14.69 -6.02 -6.57
N SER A 51 15.96 -5.67 -6.66
CA SER A 51 16.44 -4.32 -6.30
C SER A 51 15.91 -3.23 -7.23
N VAL A 52 15.48 -3.61 -8.43
CA VAL A 52 14.83 -2.76 -9.43
C VAL A 52 13.67 -3.53 -10.06
N ILE A 53 12.49 -2.93 -10.04
CA ILE A 53 11.32 -3.44 -10.76
C ILE A 53 11.34 -2.82 -12.15
N SER A 54 11.59 -3.62 -13.16
CA SER A 54 11.60 -3.19 -14.56
C SER A 54 10.33 -3.60 -15.31
N SER A 55 9.59 -4.60 -14.82
CA SER A 55 8.34 -5.04 -15.42
C SER A 55 7.42 -5.62 -14.36
N PHE A 56 6.12 -5.40 -14.54
CA PHE A 56 5.08 -6.02 -13.71
C PHE A 56 3.82 -6.29 -14.52
N THR A 57 3.03 -7.25 -14.06
CA THR A 57 1.74 -7.63 -14.65
C THR A 57 0.68 -7.66 -13.55
N VAL A 58 -0.48 -7.02 -13.76
CA VAL A 58 -1.65 -7.10 -12.85
C VAL A 58 -2.77 -7.82 -13.57
N TYR A 59 -3.33 -8.87 -12.95
CA TYR A 59 -4.33 -9.75 -13.55
C TYR A 59 -5.75 -9.38 -13.12
N PHE A 60 -6.67 -9.36 -14.10
CA PHE A 60 -8.10 -9.10 -13.92
C PHE A 60 -8.88 -10.37 -14.24
N PRO A 61 -9.48 -11.06 -13.24
CA PRO A 61 -10.23 -12.29 -13.46
C PRO A 61 -11.34 -12.15 -14.49
N ASP A 62 -11.42 -13.09 -15.44
CA ASP A 62 -12.43 -13.17 -16.50
C ASP A 62 -13.88 -13.31 -16.00
N THR A 63 -14.04 -13.80 -14.76
CA THR A 63 -15.33 -14.04 -14.13
C THR A 63 -16.05 -12.75 -13.69
N SER A 64 -15.32 -11.66 -13.50
CA SER A 64 -15.90 -10.44 -12.92
C SER A 64 -15.41 -9.12 -13.53
N PHE A 65 -14.38 -9.16 -14.38
CA PHE A 65 -13.84 -7.99 -15.04
C PHE A 65 -14.00 -8.09 -16.55
N ALA A 66 -14.28 -6.96 -17.21
CA ALA A 66 -14.43 -6.87 -18.66
C ALA A 66 -14.11 -5.45 -19.15
N ALA A 67 -13.95 -5.29 -20.45
CA ALA A 67 -13.77 -4.01 -21.11
C ALA A 67 -12.65 -3.17 -20.50
N LEU A 68 -11.47 -3.78 -20.30
CA LEU A 68 -10.29 -3.12 -19.78
C LEU A 68 -9.79 -2.06 -20.78
N VAL A 69 -9.47 -0.87 -20.28
CA VAL A 69 -8.91 0.23 -21.07
C VAL A 69 -7.77 0.87 -20.31
N LEU A 70 -6.59 0.99 -20.91
CA LEU A 70 -5.51 1.78 -20.35
C LEU A 70 -5.90 3.27 -20.42
N ASN A 71 -6.08 3.89 -19.27
CA ASN A 71 -6.44 5.30 -19.19
C ASN A 71 -5.21 6.20 -18.99
N ALA A 72 -4.24 5.76 -18.18
CA ALA A 72 -2.98 6.45 -17.99
C ALA A 72 -1.82 5.47 -17.75
N SER A 73 -0.62 5.90 -18.14
CA SER A 73 0.66 5.26 -17.84
C SER A 73 1.74 6.32 -17.69
N PRO A 74 2.74 6.15 -16.82
CA PRO A 74 3.88 7.06 -16.73
C PRO A 74 4.67 7.14 -18.05
N ALA A 75 5.18 8.31 -18.39
CA ALA A 75 5.81 8.58 -19.70
C ALA A 75 7.00 7.67 -20.05
N ASN A 76 7.69 7.12 -19.05
CA ASN A 76 8.84 6.23 -19.22
C ASN A 76 8.48 4.75 -19.06
N TRP A 77 7.19 4.41 -19.21
CA TRP A 77 6.69 3.05 -19.15
C TRP A 77 5.86 2.73 -20.38
N ASP A 78 6.12 1.58 -20.95
CA ASP A 78 5.29 1.00 -22.00
C ASP A 78 4.27 0.07 -21.34
N SER A 79 2.99 0.42 -21.47
CA SER A 79 1.92 -0.31 -20.80
C SER A 79 0.90 -0.78 -21.82
N LEU A 80 0.48 -2.02 -21.71
CA LEU A 80 -0.53 -2.60 -22.59
C LEU A 80 -1.62 -3.31 -21.77
N ILE A 81 -2.77 -3.43 -22.39
CA ILE A 81 -3.93 -4.16 -21.85
C ILE A 81 -4.24 -5.35 -22.75
N ILE A 82 -4.41 -6.52 -22.13
CA ILE A 82 -5.04 -7.68 -22.74
C ILE A 82 -6.39 -7.89 -22.08
N GLN A 83 -7.42 -8.10 -22.93
CA GLN A 83 -8.78 -8.33 -22.44
C GLN A 83 -8.95 -9.72 -21.81
N PRO A 84 -9.77 -9.84 -20.77
CA PRO A 84 -10.16 -11.16 -20.26
C PRO A 84 -10.97 -11.91 -21.33
N ASP A 85 -10.76 -13.22 -21.40
CA ASP A 85 -11.50 -14.11 -22.29
C ASP A 85 -12.24 -15.19 -21.49
N ALA A 86 -13.53 -15.00 -21.30
CA ALA A 86 -14.38 -15.94 -20.57
C ALA A 86 -14.50 -17.31 -21.26
N THR A 87 -14.28 -17.38 -22.59
CA THR A 87 -14.35 -18.64 -23.34
C THR A 87 -13.12 -19.51 -23.06
N LEU A 88 -11.96 -18.87 -22.96
CA LEU A 88 -10.70 -19.54 -22.68
C LEU A 88 -10.39 -19.62 -21.18
N HIS A 89 -11.25 -19.06 -20.33
CA HIS A 89 -11.01 -18.90 -18.88
C HIS A 89 -9.66 -18.23 -18.59
N SER A 90 -9.34 -17.21 -19.39
CA SER A 90 -8.10 -16.46 -19.29
C SER A 90 -8.34 -15.09 -18.68
N PRO A 91 -7.62 -14.71 -17.62
CA PRO A 91 -7.72 -13.36 -17.08
C PRO A 91 -7.21 -12.34 -18.11
N GLY A 92 -7.79 -11.13 -18.07
CA GLY A 92 -7.17 -9.98 -18.69
C GLY A 92 -6.00 -9.50 -17.83
N PHE A 93 -5.16 -8.63 -18.39
CA PHE A 93 -4.06 -8.07 -17.60
C PHE A 93 -3.60 -6.70 -18.11
N LEU A 94 -3.07 -5.92 -17.19
CA LEU A 94 -2.18 -4.79 -17.43
C LEU A 94 -0.76 -5.33 -17.36
N ASP A 95 0.00 -5.19 -18.44
CA ASP A 95 1.43 -5.44 -18.46
C ASP A 95 2.18 -4.13 -18.65
N SER A 96 3.23 -3.89 -17.87
CA SER A 96 3.96 -2.62 -17.88
C SER A 96 5.47 -2.85 -17.81
N LEU A 97 6.19 -2.25 -18.75
CA LEU A 97 7.63 -2.36 -18.91
C LEU A 97 8.28 -0.98 -18.83
N ALA A 98 9.31 -0.85 -18.02
CA ALA A 98 10.11 0.37 -17.94
C ALA A 98 10.96 0.57 -19.21
N LEU A 99 10.84 1.73 -19.84
CA LEU A 99 11.67 2.12 -21.01
C LEU A 99 13.03 2.70 -20.60
N GLY A 100 13.31 2.79 -19.32
CA GLY A 100 14.54 3.32 -18.73
C GLY A 100 14.83 2.69 -17.37
N SER A 101 15.19 3.53 -16.39
CA SER A 101 15.35 3.06 -15.02
C SER A 101 13.98 2.64 -14.45
N GLY A 102 13.90 1.41 -13.95
CA GLY A 102 12.72 0.92 -13.24
C GLY A 102 12.57 1.55 -11.85
N ILE A 103 11.67 0.96 -11.05
CA ILE A 103 11.40 1.38 -9.67
C ILE A 103 12.44 0.72 -8.75
N THR A 104 13.25 1.53 -8.08
CA THR A 104 14.30 1.04 -7.19
C THR A 104 13.76 0.80 -5.77
N THR A 105 14.47 -0.02 -5.01
CA THR A 105 14.15 -0.24 -3.58
C THR A 105 14.00 1.09 -2.83
N GLY A 106 12.92 1.21 -2.05
CA GLY A 106 12.59 2.39 -1.26
C GLY A 106 11.90 3.51 -2.07
N THR A 107 11.58 3.28 -3.35
CA THR A 107 10.83 4.24 -4.16
C THR A 107 9.49 3.67 -4.62
N SER A 108 8.54 4.56 -4.89
CA SER A 108 7.22 4.22 -5.41
C SER A 108 6.92 5.00 -6.67
N LEU A 109 6.16 4.40 -7.58
CA LEU A 109 5.68 5.02 -8.80
C LEU A 109 4.19 4.73 -8.99
N GLY A 110 3.40 5.79 -9.14
CA GLY A 110 1.98 5.74 -9.49
C GLY A 110 1.72 6.26 -10.90
N GLY A 111 0.44 6.38 -11.24
CA GLY A 111 -0.01 6.89 -12.54
C GLY A 111 -0.30 5.79 -13.56
N PHE A 112 -0.42 4.54 -13.12
CA PHE A 112 -0.96 3.44 -13.91
C PHE A 112 -2.47 3.36 -13.64
N GLU A 113 -3.30 3.77 -14.59
CA GLU A 113 -4.75 3.78 -14.43
C GLU A 113 -5.42 2.92 -15.48
N VAL A 114 -6.29 2.03 -15.03
CA VAL A 114 -7.09 1.13 -15.87
C VAL A 114 -8.58 1.37 -15.60
N ALA A 115 -9.32 1.68 -16.66
CA ALA A 115 -10.78 1.68 -16.65
C ALA A 115 -11.30 0.28 -16.96
N PHE A 116 -12.39 -0.14 -16.32
CA PHE A 116 -12.98 -1.46 -16.54
C PHE A 116 -14.45 -1.51 -16.13
N THR A 117 -15.12 -2.57 -16.56
CA THR A 117 -16.44 -2.96 -16.07
C THR A 117 -16.28 -4.08 -15.04
N TYR A 118 -16.90 -3.90 -13.86
CA TYR A 118 -16.89 -4.89 -12.79
C TYR A 118 -18.31 -5.40 -12.52
N SER A 119 -18.51 -6.71 -12.66
CA SER A 119 -19.82 -7.36 -12.49
C SER A 119 -20.05 -7.90 -11.07
N GLY A 120 -19.05 -7.84 -10.20
CA GLY A 120 -19.16 -8.25 -8.81
C GLY A 120 -19.94 -7.26 -7.95
N GLN A 121 -20.08 -7.57 -6.67
CA GLN A 121 -20.78 -6.70 -5.72
C GLN A 121 -19.78 -5.89 -4.87
N GLY A 122 -20.08 -4.62 -4.65
CA GLY A 122 -19.24 -3.72 -3.85
C GLY A 122 -17.96 -3.31 -4.57
N THR A 123 -16.93 -3.01 -3.80
CA THR A 123 -15.63 -2.61 -4.32
C THR A 123 -14.89 -3.82 -4.92
N PRO A 124 -14.20 -3.66 -6.07
CA PRO A 124 -13.37 -4.73 -6.64
C PRO A 124 -12.39 -5.31 -5.62
N PRO A 125 -12.14 -6.63 -5.67
CA PRO A 125 -11.22 -7.29 -4.73
C PRO A 125 -9.76 -6.97 -5.04
N ALA A 126 -8.87 -7.40 -4.15
CA ALA A 126 -7.43 -7.43 -4.43
C ALA A 126 -7.14 -8.27 -5.66
N LEU A 127 -6.25 -7.76 -6.52
CA LEU A 127 -5.86 -8.39 -7.79
C LEU A 127 -4.51 -9.09 -7.62
N HIS A 128 -4.35 -10.23 -8.29
CA HIS A 128 -3.05 -10.88 -8.39
C HIS A 128 -2.10 -10.05 -9.25
N PHE A 129 -0.82 -10.03 -8.89
CA PHE A 129 0.23 -9.42 -9.70
C PHE A 129 1.52 -10.22 -9.68
N ASP A 130 2.29 -10.06 -10.73
CA ASP A 130 3.65 -10.56 -10.86
C ASP A 130 4.62 -9.42 -11.10
N ILE A 131 5.80 -9.51 -10.50
CA ILE A 131 6.99 -8.73 -10.89
C ILE A 131 7.85 -9.64 -11.74
N ASN A 132 8.23 -9.19 -12.93
CA ASN A 132 8.92 -9.99 -13.90
C ASN A 132 10.40 -9.56 -14.05
N ASP A 133 11.23 -10.53 -14.44
CA ASP A 133 12.62 -10.28 -14.87
C ASP A 133 12.69 -9.80 -16.34
N ALA A 134 13.90 -9.59 -16.83
CA ALA A 134 14.13 -9.16 -18.20
C ALA A 134 13.71 -10.20 -19.28
N ASN A 135 13.41 -11.43 -18.88
CA ASN A 135 12.91 -12.50 -19.76
C ASN A 135 11.40 -12.71 -19.59
N PHE A 136 10.72 -11.77 -18.93
CA PHE A 136 9.29 -11.84 -18.59
C PHE A 136 8.91 -13.07 -17.74
N GLN A 137 9.86 -13.56 -16.91
CA GLN A 137 9.57 -14.61 -15.97
C GLN A 137 9.25 -14.01 -14.60
N PRO A 138 8.19 -14.48 -13.92
CA PRO A 138 7.85 -13.96 -12.59
C PRO A 138 8.96 -14.30 -11.60
N VAL A 139 9.51 -13.26 -10.95
CA VAL A 139 10.48 -13.37 -9.85
C VAL A 139 9.86 -13.12 -8.49
N PHE A 140 8.69 -12.49 -8.48
CA PHE A 140 7.87 -12.28 -7.29
C PHE A 140 6.40 -12.20 -7.69
N SER A 141 5.53 -12.80 -6.89
CA SER A 141 4.07 -12.77 -7.07
C SER A 141 3.40 -12.34 -5.78
N GLY A 142 2.30 -11.59 -5.91
CA GLY A 142 1.54 -11.09 -4.78
C GLY A 142 0.10 -10.76 -5.12
N VAL A 143 -0.58 -10.14 -4.17
CA VAL A 143 -1.90 -9.54 -4.38
C VAL A 143 -1.85 -8.05 -4.04
N THR A 144 -2.57 -7.25 -4.81
CA THR A 144 -2.63 -5.80 -4.56
C THR A 144 -3.21 -5.53 -3.17
N VAL A 145 -2.66 -4.52 -2.51
CA VAL A 145 -3.22 -4.03 -1.24
C VAL A 145 -4.13 -2.83 -1.52
N ALA A 146 -5.24 -2.71 -0.77
CA ALA A 146 -6.05 -1.51 -0.87
C ALA A 146 -5.17 -0.31 -0.46
N ALA A 147 -5.11 0.71 -1.32
CA ALA A 147 -4.53 1.98 -0.91
C ALA A 147 -5.44 2.55 0.18
N ILE A 148 -5.02 2.42 1.42
CA ILE A 148 -5.68 3.08 2.54
C ILE A 148 -5.29 4.56 2.41
N PRO A 149 -6.24 5.48 2.11
CA PRO A 149 -5.93 6.90 2.24
C PRO A 149 -5.41 7.06 3.66
N GLU A 150 -4.22 7.62 3.84
CA GLU A 150 -3.68 7.88 5.18
C GLU A 150 -4.65 8.84 5.89
N PRO A 151 -5.60 8.32 6.66
CA PRO A 151 -6.59 9.16 7.24
C PRO A 151 -6.22 9.41 8.66
N GLU A 152 -6.34 10.62 9.07
CA GLU A 152 -6.77 10.90 10.44
C GLU A 152 -5.82 10.50 11.57
N VAL A 153 -4.90 9.54 11.37
CA VAL A 153 -3.84 9.25 12.36
C VAL A 153 -2.98 10.48 12.58
N ALA A 154 -2.68 11.24 11.53
CA ALA A 154 -1.98 12.51 11.64
C ALA A 154 -2.82 13.55 12.41
N TRP A 155 -4.12 13.63 12.16
CA TRP A 155 -5.04 14.50 12.90
C TRP A 155 -5.24 14.04 14.33
N LEU A 156 -5.40 12.73 14.56
CA LEU A 156 -5.49 12.16 15.92
C LEU A 156 -4.20 12.37 16.70
N MET A 157 -3.05 12.25 16.06
CA MET A 157 -1.75 12.53 16.68
C MET A 157 -1.59 14.02 17.00
N LEU A 158 -1.99 14.92 16.12
CA LEU A 158 -2.01 16.36 16.36
C LEU A 158 -2.99 16.73 17.48
N LEU A 159 -4.18 16.15 17.51
CA LEU A 159 -5.14 16.35 18.58
C LEU A 159 -4.63 15.81 19.92
N GLY A 160 -4.00 14.63 19.92
CA GLY A 160 -3.38 14.05 21.11
C GLY A 160 -2.25 14.91 21.67
N LEU A 161 -1.34 15.39 20.80
CA LEU A 161 -0.26 16.29 21.19
C LEU A 161 -0.78 17.65 21.67
N GLY A 162 -1.81 18.19 21.02
CA GLY A 162 -2.49 19.42 21.42
C GLY A 162 -3.13 19.31 22.80
N ALA A 163 -3.77 18.19 23.11
CA ALA A 163 -4.36 17.94 24.43
C ALA A 163 -3.30 17.83 25.55
N ILE A 164 -2.17 17.22 25.27
CA ILE A 164 -1.04 17.11 26.21
C ILE A 164 -0.40 18.49 26.44
N ALA A 165 -0.18 19.26 25.38
CA ALA A 165 0.37 20.61 25.47
C ALA A 165 -0.57 21.56 26.25
N GLY A 166 -1.87 21.51 26.00
CA GLY A 166 -2.89 22.29 26.71
C GLY A 166 -2.96 22.01 28.21
N ARG A 167 -2.78 20.75 28.61
CA ARG A 167 -2.70 20.38 30.05
C ARG A 167 -1.46 20.97 30.74
N ARG A 168 -0.33 21.03 30.06
CA ARG A 168 0.91 21.62 30.62
C ARG A 168 0.78 23.11 30.83
N ILE A 169 0.16 23.82 29.88
CA ILE A 169 -0.03 25.28 29.95
C ILE A 169 -0.98 25.63 31.13
N ARG A 170 -2.07 24.88 31.32
CA ARG A 170 -2.99 25.11 32.46
C ARG A 170 -2.32 24.92 33.81
N LYS A 171 -1.51 23.87 34.00
CA LYS A 171 -0.76 23.67 35.25
C LYS A 171 0.23 24.78 35.54
N GLN A 172 0.87 25.35 34.55
CA GLN A 172 1.80 26.48 34.73
C GLN A 172 1.08 27.77 35.09
N ALA A 173 -0.13 27.98 34.57
CA ALA A 173 -0.96 29.15 34.91
C ALA A 173 -1.44 29.11 36.37
N GLU A 174 -1.86 27.94 36.85
CA GLU A 174 -2.29 27.76 38.28
C GLU A 174 -1.15 27.98 39.25
N VAL A 175 0.08 27.49 38.96
CA VAL A 175 1.26 27.68 39.81
C VAL A 175 1.64 29.16 39.89
N ARG A 176 1.47 29.94 38.81
CA ARG A 176 1.78 31.37 38.79
C ARG A 176 0.77 32.20 39.59
N GLN A 177 -0.49 31.80 39.68
CA GLN A 177 -1.49 32.52 40.48
C GLN A 177 -1.37 32.22 41.96
N GLY A 178 -1.01 30.99 42.37
CA GLY A 178 -0.80 30.61 43.76
C GLY A 178 0.44 31.22 44.42
N SER A 179 1.38 31.81 43.63
CA SER A 179 2.59 32.45 44.18
C SER A 179 2.45 33.95 44.40
N LYS A 180 1.23 34.51 44.19
CA LYS A 180 0.96 35.98 44.37
C LYS A 180 0.00 36.24 45.54
N ALA A 181 -0.39 35.24 46.30
CA ALA A 181 -1.12 35.33 47.54
C ALA A 181 -0.16 35.07 48.75
#